data_65cdbe95b67f8dadce73221783e2ca2d
#
_entry.id   65cdbe95b67f8dadce73221783e2ca2d
#
_cell.length_a   1.000
_cell.length_b   1.000
_cell.length_c   1.000
_cell.angle_alpha   90.00
_cell.angle_beta   90.00
_cell.angle_gamma   90.00
#
_symmetry.space_group_name_H-M   'P 1'
#
loop_
_entity.id
_entity.type
_entity.pdbx_description
1 polymer ?
#
loop_
_entity_poly.entity_id
_entity_poly.type
_entity_poly.pdbx_seq_one_letter_code
_entity_poly.pdbx_strand_id
1 'polypeptide(L)'
;MTAPSPDKKPTATSQRRRSYNTGITADAVLTVALGLSREHGVEGWSLRQLLGELDTSFSVVYRLVGDRDALSAAVVDRAISAVSVPSAERDWRQWLTHLLVQMREALVECPGAAQWLLMNGVATERSRELMEAGLASLTDAGFGAEAAQAYTVAFTSTTTLIAMHDARRIPSGEPSPDHGAMLDQLSKDGPTDPRSSMEALIGKFAGPPDTAEATRAEHYRYTLDRVLDGLEARLDAIKESRK
;
A
#
# COMPACT_ATOMS: atom_id res chain seq x y z
N MET A 1 34.44 -76.39 -9.40
CA MET A 1 34.15 -75.36 -10.39
C MET A 1 33.15 -74.45 -9.75
N THR A 2 33.67 -73.35 -9.21
CA THR A 2 32.89 -72.36 -8.46
C THR A 2 32.86 -71.09 -9.31
N ALA A 3 31.66 -70.60 -9.68
CA ALA A 3 31.48 -69.40 -10.45
C ALA A 3 31.62 -68.14 -9.54
N PRO A 4 32.16 -67.00 -10.04
CA PRO A 4 32.28 -65.80 -9.26
C PRO A 4 30.98 -64.97 -9.33
N SER A 5 30.62 -64.38 -8.16
CA SER A 5 29.54 -63.40 -8.00
C SER A 5 29.83 -62.09 -8.73
N PRO A 6 28.79 -61.39 -9.24
CA PRO A 6 28.96 -60.07 -9.88
C PRO A 6 29.08 -58.95 -8.86
N ASP A 7 30.04 -58.08 -9.09
CA ASP A 7 30.32 -56.80 -8.42
C ASP A 7 29.09 -55.88 -8.32
N LYS A 8 28.78 -55.45 -7.10
CA LYS A 8 27.89 -54.31 -6.82
C LYS A 8 28.62 -52.98 -7.05
N LYS A 9 28.30 -52.30 -8.13
CA LYS A 9 28.64 -50.87 -8.29
C LYS A 9 27.95 -50.01 -7.21
N PRO A 10 28.69 -49.12 -6.55
CA PRO A 10 28.07 -48.12 -5.69
C PRO A 10 27.46 -47.01 -6.55
N THR A 11 26.14 -46.84 -6.46
CA THR A 11 25.41 -45.67 -6.98
C THR A 11 25.76 -44.45 -6.14
N ALA A 12 26.69 -43.65 -6.62
CA ALA A 12 26.98 -42.32 -6.05
C ALA A 12 25.86 -41.36 -6.43
N THR A 13 24.85 -41.25 -5.59
CA THR A 13 23.89 -40.14 -5.63
C THR A 13 24.60 -38.93 -5.06
N SER A 14 25.29 -38.18 -5.92
CA SER A 14 25.84 -36.87 -5.59
C SER A 14 24.69 -35.90 -5.47
N GLN A 15 24.11 -35.74 -4.27
CA GLN A 15 23.33 -34.59 -3.91
C GLN A 15 24.27 -33.37 -3.91
N ARG A 16 24.24 -32.57 -5.00
CA ARG A 16 24.81 -31.22 -5.01
C ARG A 16 24.18 -30.44 -3.86
N ARG A 17 24.88 -30.32 -2.73
CA ARG A 17 24.60 -29.32 -1.71
C ARG A 17 24.71 -27.97 -2.39
N ARG A 18 23.58 -27.33 -2.67
CA ARG A 18 23.57 -25.89 -3.02
C ARG A 18 24.19 -25.16 -1.85
N SER A 19 25.33 -24.51 -2.07
CA SER A 19 25.91 -23.62 -1.09
C SER A 19 25.07 -22.33 -1.13
N TYR A 20 24.15 -22.19 -0.20
CA TYR A 20 23.38 -20.96 -0.05
C TYR A 20 24.29 -19.82 0.43
N ASN A 21 24.03 -18.63 -0.08
CA ASN A 21 24.71 -17.41 0.40
C ASN A 21 24.39 -17.19 1.88
N THR A 22 25.40 -17.36 2.76
CA THR A 22 25.27 -17.21 4.22
C THR A 22 25.48 -15.77 4.70
N GLY A 23 25.83 -14.85 3.82
CA GLY A 23 26.08 -13.42 4.12
C GLY A 23 24.87 -12.51 3.91
N ILE A 24 23.65 -13.04 3.77
CA ILE A 24 22.44 -12.25 3.54
C ILE A 24 22.05 -11.52 4.83
N THR A 25 21.72 -10.25 4.69
CA THR A 25 21.22 -9.39 5.77
C THR A 25 19.69 -9.20 5.69
N ALA A 26 19.05 -8.80 6.79
CA ALA A 26 17.64 -8.45 6.80
C ALA A 26 17.33 -7.31 5.80
N ASP A 27 18.21 -6.34 5.67
CA ASP A 27 18.07 -5.24 4.70
C ASP A 27 18.10 -5.72 3.25
N ALA A 28 18.97 -6.68 2.91
CA ALA A 28 18.98 -7.29 1.57
C ALA A 28 17.68 -8.05 1.28
N VAL A 29 17.14 -8.79 2.27
CA VAL A 29 15.84 -9.48 2.15
C VAL A 29 14.72 -8.47 1.89
N LEU A 30 14.67 -7.38 2.68
CA LEU A 30 13.64 -6.35 2.54
C LEU A 30 13.76 -5.59 1.23
N THR A 31 14.97 -5.34 0.74
CA THR A 31 15.20 -4.67 -0.54
C THR A 31 14.64 -5.49 -1.71
N VAL A 32 14.91 -6.80 -1.74
CA VAL A 32 14.36 -7.69 -2.77
C VAL A 32 12.85 -7.84 -2.63
N ALA A 33 12.34 -8.02 -1.40
CA ALA A 33 10.91 -8.13 -1.15
C ALA A 33 10.14 -6.86 -1.55
N LEU A 34 10.70 -5.67 -1.30
CA LEU A 34 10.12 -4.40 -1.76
C LEU A 34 10.12 -4.30 -3.29
N GLY A 35 11.19 -4.74 -3.96
CA GLY A 35 11.25 -4.83 -5.42
C GLY A 35 10.12 -5.69 -5.99
N LEU A 36 9.98 -6.92 -5.47
CA LEU A 36 8.88 -7.83 -5.84
C LEU A 36 7.49 -7.21 -5.56
N SER A 37 7.36 -6.48 -4.46
CA SER A 37 6.09 -5.83 -4.11
C SER A 37 5.75 -4.66 -5.03
N ARG A 38 6.72 -3.94 -5.55
CA ARG A 38 6.51 -2.89 -6.57
C ARG A 38 6.00 -3.46 -7.90
N GLU A 39 6.46 -4.65 -8.26
CA GLU A 39 6.07 -5.30 -9.52
C GLU A 39 4.77 -6.08 -9.41
N HIS A 40 4.54 -6.77 -8.30
CA HIS A 40 3.46 -7.75 -8.14
C HIS A 40 2.44 -7.39 -7.07
N GLY A 41 2.67 -6.32 -6.30
CA GLY A 41 1.91 -5.98 -5.10
C GLY A 41 2.38 -6.72 -3.86
N VAL A 42 2.09 -6.18 -2.67
CA VAL A 42 2.56 -6.72 -1.37
C VAL A 42 2.20 -8.20 -1.19
N GLU A 43 1.02 -8.62 -1.63
CA GLU A 43 0.54 -10.01 -1.54
C GLU A 43 0.74 -10.82 -2.84
N GLY A 44 1.19 -10.19 -3.93
CA GLY A 44 1.19 -10.79 -5.27
C GLY A 44 2.40 -11.67 -5.59
N TRP A 45 3.40 -11.77 -4.73
CA TRP A 45 4.58 -12.61 -4.92
C TRP A 45 4.67 -13.73 -3.88
N SER A 46 5.42 -14.77 -4.19
CA SER A 46 5.61 -15.94 -3.32
C SER A 46 6.97 -15.94 -2.63
N LEU A 47 7.06 -16.56 -1.45
CA LEU A 47 8.35 -16.80 -0.79
C LEU A 47 9.33 -17.54 -1.69
N ARG A 48 8.84 -18.40 -2.60
CA ARG A 48 9.70 -19.12 -3.57
C ARG A 48 10.41 -18.15 -4.52
N GLN A 49 9.72 -17.11 -4.99
CA GLN A 49 10.32 -16.04 -5.82
C GLN A 49 11.40 -15.32 -5.04
N LEU A 50 11.09 -14.86 -3.82
CA LEU A 50 12.07 -14.20 -2.94
C LEU A 50 13.32 -15.04 -2.69
N LEU A 51 13.13 -16.33 -2.37
CA LEU A 51 14.25 -17.25 -2.13
C LEU A 51 15.08 -17.49 -3.41
N GLY A 52 14.44 -17.48 -4.58
CA GLY A 52 15.10 -17.58 -5.87
C GLY A 52 15.99 -16.39 -6.18
N GLU A 53 15.48 -15.17 -5.96
CA GLU A 53 16.22 -13.91 -6.15
C GLU A 53 17.43 -13.79 -5.19
N LEU A 54 17.27 -14.28 -3.95
CA LEU A 54 18.31 -14.20 -2.93
C LEU A 54 19.30 -15.37 -2.97
N ASP A 55 19.06 -16.42 -3.77
CA ASP A 55 19.80 -17.71 -3.74
C ASP A 55 20.01 -18.22 -2.32
N THR A 56 18.93 -18.28 -1.53
CA THR A 56 18.97 -18.64 -0.12
C THR A 56 17.88 -19.64 0.27
N SER A 57 17.87 -20.06 1.54
CA SER A 57 16.88 -20.98 2.08
C SER A 57 15.84 -20.26 2.94
N PHE A 58 14.65 -20.88 3.04
CA PHE A 58 13.56 -20.38 3.90
C PHE A 58 14.01 -20.13 5.35
N SER A 59 14.82 -21.03 5.92
CA SER A 59 15.30 -20.92 7.31
C SER A 59 16.18 -19.70 7.56
N VAL A 60 16.92 -19.23 6.55
CA VAL A 60 17.71 -18.01 6.63
C VAL A 60 16.81 -16.78 6.65
N VAL A 61 15.87 -16.71 5.71
CA VAL A 61 14.90 -15.58 5.63
C VAL A 61 14.04 -15.52 6.87
N TYR A 62 13.47 -16.66 7.31
CA TYR A 62 12.64 -16.71 8.51
C TYR A 62 13.36 -16.22 9.76
N ARG A 63 14.64 -16.57 9.93
CA ARG A 63 15.44 -16.10 11.07
C ARG A 63 15.72 -14.58 11.03
N LEU A 64 15.81 -13.99 9.83
CA LEU A 64 16.16 -12.57 9.65
C LEU A 64 14.96 -11.65 9.76
N VAL A 65 13.81 -12.04 9.20
CA VAL A 65 12.64 -11.17 9.04
C VAL A 65 11.32 -11.79 9.51
N GLY A 66 11.34 -13.04 9.99
CA GLY A 66 10.14 -13.74 10.47
C GLY A 66 9.37 -14.47 9.37
N ASP A 67 8.07 -14.62 9.61
CA ASP A 67 7.12 -15.26 8.69
C ASP A 67 6.67 -14.30 7.57
N ARG A 68 5.69 -14.75 6.78
CA ARG A 68 5.15 -13.97 5.65
C ARG A 68 4.50 -12.67 6.13
N ASP A 69 3.78 -12.72 7.24
CA ASP A 69 3.05 -11.56 7.77
C ASP A 69 4.03 -10.52 8.32
N ALA A 70 5.05 -10.95 9.06
CA ALA A 70 6.13 -10.10 9.53
C ALA A 70 6.92 -9.47 8.35
N LEU A 71 7.14 -10.23 7.29
CA LEU A 71 7.80 -9.74 6.09
C LEU A 71 6.94 -8.72 5.34
N SER A 72 5.64 -8.95 5.19
CA SER A 72 4.71 -8.00 4.59
C SER A 72 4.65 -6.70 5.40
N ALA A 73 4.58 -6.79 6.74
CA ALA A 73 4.64 -5.63 7.63
C ALA A 73 5.94 -4.83 7.44
N ALA A 74 7.08 -5.51 7.39
CA ALA A 74 8.38 -4.87 7.20
C ALA A 74 8.54 -4.22 5.81
N VAL A 75 7.95 -4.81 4.76
CA VAL A 75 7.89 -4.22 3.42
C VAL A 75 7.07 -2.94 3.43
N VAL A 76 5.88 -2.96 4.04
CA VAL A 76 5.01 -1.77 4.15
C VAL A 76 5.67 -0.69 4.98
N ASP A 77 6.30 -1.03 6.11
CA ASP A 77 7.07 -0.08 6.93
C ASP A 77 8.19 0.57 6.12
N ARG A 78 8.94 -0.21 5.34
CA ARG A 78 9.97 0.30 4.44
C ARG A 78 9.38 1.20 3.33
N ALA A 79 8.22 0.86 2.77
CA ALA A 79 7.56 1.67 1.74
C ALA A 79 7.19 3.07 2.27
N ILE A 80 6.72 3.18 3.51
CA ILE A 80 6.35 4.45 4.13
C ILE A 80 7.48 5.11 4.94
N SER A 81 8.69 4.53 4.96
CA SER A 81 9.81 5.02 5.77
C SER A 81 10.26 6.45 5.41
N ALA A 82 10.08 6.84 4.15
CA ALA A 82 10.40 8.18 3.66
C ALA A 82 9.36 9.25 4.02
N VAL A 83 8.17 8.85 4.47
CA VAL A 83 7.12 9.79 4.91
C VAL A 83 7.60 10.48 6.18
N SER A 84 7.75 11.79 6.16
CA SER A 84 8.20 12.57 7.33
C SER A 84 7.04 12.94 8.23
N VAL A 85 7.28 13.02 9.55
CA VAL A 85 6.34 13.67 10.47
C VAL A 85 6.34 15.16 10.15
N PRO A 86 5.19 15.77 9.79
CA PRO A 86 5.13 17.21 9.54
C PRO A 86 5.51 18.03 10.77
N SER A 87 6.05 19.26 10.56
CA SER A 87 6.40 20.16 11.66
C SER A 87 5.20 20.47 12.54
N ALA A 88 5.40 20.51 13.86
CA ALA A 88 4.38 20.90 14.85
C ALA A 88 3.95 22.36 14.75
N GLU A 89 4.69 23.24 14.03
CA GLU A 89 4.32 24.61 13.78
C GLU A 89 3.16 24.79 12.78
N ARG A 90 2.82 23.72 12.05
CA ARG A 90 1.69 23.73 11.11
C ARG A 90 0.38 23.63 11.88
N ASP A 91 -0.65 24.31 11.38
CA ASP A 91 -2.01 24.02 11.84
C ASP A 91 -2.40 22.57 11.47
N TRP A 92 -3.39 22.01 12.15
CA TRP A 92 -3.83 20.63 12.01
C TRP A 92 -4.22 20.28 10.56
N ARG A 93 -4.84 21.22 9.81
CA ARG A 93 -5.27 21.02 8.44
C ARG A 93 -4.07 20.91 7.50
N GLN A 94 -3.12 21.82 7.60
CA GLN A 94 -1.86 21.78 6.86
C GLN A 94 -1.05 20.54 7.22
N TRP A 95 -1.07 20.18 8.50
CA TRP A 95 -0.37 19.00 9.01
C TRP A 95 -0.90 17.70 8.37
N LEU A 96 -2.23 17.46 8.41
CA LEU A 96 -2.87 16.30 7.79
C LEU A 96 -2.70 16.30 6.27
N THR A 97 -2.85 17.46 5.63
CA THR A 97 -2.65 17.60 4.18
C THR A 97 -1.23 17.12 3.80
N HIS A 98 -0.21 17.62 4.51
CA HIS A 98 1.18 17.28 4.21
C HIS A 98 1.46 15.79 4.44
N LEU A 99 0.99 15.24 5.56
CA LEU A 99 1.11 13.81 5.85
C LEU A 99 0.46 12.95 4.76
N LEU A 100 -0.82 13.21 4.46
CA LEU A 100 -1.60 12.35 3.58
C LEU A 100 -1.15 12.44 2.11
N VAL A 101 -0.63 13.59 1.68
CA VAL A 101 0.00 13.73 0.35
C VAL A 101 1.28 12.89 0.28
N GLN A 102 2.18 12.97 1.27
CA GLN A 102 3.38 12.12 1.32
C GLN A 102 3.03 10.63 1.39
N MET A 103 2.01 10.28 2.19
CA MET A 103 1.51 8.90 2.27
C MET A 103 1.06 8.39 0.89
N ARG A 104 0.32 9.21 0.13
CA ARG A 104 -0.07 8.84 -1.23
C ARG A 104 1.15 8.58 -2.11
N GLU A 105 2.12 9.49 -2.13
CA GLU A 105 3.34 9.35 -2.92
C GLU A 105 4.07 8.03 -2.60
N ALA A 106 4.21 7.70 -1.31
CA ALA A 106 4.86 6.48 -0.87
C ALA A 106 4.07 5.20 -1.23
N LEU A 107 2.74 5.22 -1.04
CA LEU A 107 1.89 4.05 -1.23
C LEU A 107 1.66 3.71 -2.72
N VAL A 108 1.58 4.71 -3.60
CA VAL A 108 1.44 4.49 -5.06
C VAL A 108 2.65 3.74 -5.63
N GLU A 109 3.83 3.90 -5.05
CA GLU A 109 5.06 3.20 -5.44
C GLU A 109 5.10 1.73 -4.98
N CYS A 110 4.19 1.31 -4.07
CA CYS A 110 4.15 -0.05 -3.55
C CYS A 110 2.70 -0.58 -3.55
N PRO A 111 2.22 -1.11 -4.70
CA PRO A 111 0.84 -1.57 -4.85
C PRO A 111 0.45 -2.59 -3.78
N GLY A 112 -0.75 -2.46 -3.24
CA GLY A 112 -1.26 -3.29 -2.14
C GLY A 112 -0.88 -2.82 -0.74
N ALA A 113 0.11 -1.91 -0.59
CA ALA A 113 0.49 -1.38 0.73
C ALA A 113 -0.64 -0.55 1.36
N ALA A 114 -1.40 0.19 0.56
CA ALA A 114 -2.58 0.92 1.04
C ALA A 114 -3.65 -0.02 1.60
N GLN A 115 -3.98 -1.09 0.88
CA GLN A 115 -4.91 -2.10 1.35
C GLN A 115 -4.40 -2.80 2.61
N TRP A 116 -3.11 -3.14 2.65
CA TRP A 116 -2.49 -3.75 3.82
C TRP A 116 -2.63 -2.86 5.06
N LEU A 117 -2.35 -1.56 4.96
CA LEU A 117 -2.53 -0.59 6.06
C LEU A 117 -3.99 -0.47 6.52
N LEU A 118 -4.95 -0.46 5.59
CA LEU A 118 -6.38 -0.41 5.93
C LEU A 118 -6.83 -1.65 6.70
N MET A 119 -6.28 -2.82 6.40
CA MET A 119 -6.66 -4.10 7.03
C MET A 119 -5.91 -4.35 8.35
N ASN A 120 -4.67 -3.90 8.47
CA ASN A 120 -3.81 -4.18 9.62
C ASN A 120 -3.60 -2.97 10.54
N GLY A 121 -4.06 -1.78 10.12
CA GLY A 121 -3.96 -0.56 10.90
C GLY A 121 -2.50 -0.14 11.18
N VAL A 122 -2.23 0.27 12.42
CA VAL A 122 -0.92 0.76 12.88
C VAL A 122 0.01 -0.40 13.33
N ALA A 123 0.08 -1.44 12.53
CA ALA A 123 0.85 -2.64 12.85
C ALA A 123 2.37 -2.47 12.66
N THR A 124 2.83 -1.37 12.03
CA THR A 124 4.26 -1.08 11.85
C THR A 124 4.71 0.05 12.77
N GLU A 125 6.02 0.13 13.03
CA GLU A 125 6.59 1.19 13.89
C GLU A 125 6.35 2.57 13.29
N ARG A 126 6.61 2.72 11.97
CA ARG A 126 6.44 3.99 11.28
C ARG A 126 4.97 4.43 11.22
N SER A 127 4.04 3.50 10.93
CA SER A 127 2.62 3.84 10.90
C SER A 127 2.11 4.30 12.27
N ARG A 128 2.61 3.72 13.36
CA ARG A 128 2.28 4.15 14.73
C ARG A 128 2.81 5.54 15.05
N GLU A 129 4.08 5.80 14.73
CA GLU A 129 4.70 7.13 14.93
C GLU A 129 3.92 8.24 14.19
N LEU A 130 3.56 8.00 12.93
CA LEU A 130 2.78 8.95 12.14
C LEU A 130 1.38 9.17 12.71
N MET A 131 0.72 8.11 13.19
CA MET A 131 -0.59 8.20 13.84
C MET A 131 -0.51 8.99 15.15
N GLU A 132 0.44 8.67 16.02
CA GLU A 132 0.61 9.33 17.32
C GLU A 132 0.84 10.84 17.14
N ALA A 133 1.70 11.22 16.19
CA ALA A 133 1.93 12.62 15.87
C ALA A 133 0.66 13.31 15.32
N GLY A 134 -0.13 12.61 14.49
CA GLY A 134 -1.40 13.13 13.97
C GLY A 134 -2.45 13.31 15.05
N LEU A 135 -2.55 12.37 15.99
CA LEU A 135 -3.46 12.48 17.13
C LEU A 135 -3.07 13.66 18.04
N ALA A 136 -1.78 13.88 18.26
CA ALA A 136 -1.29 15.04 19.02
C ALA A 136 -1.72 16.35 18.33
N SER A 137 -1.46 16.50 17.03
CA SER A 137 -1.82 17.67 16.25
C SER A 137 -3.34 17.97 16.29
N LEU A 138 -4.19 16.94 16.16
CA LEU A 138 -5.63 17.09 16.25
C LEU A 138 -6.13 17.41 17.67
N THR A 139 -5.49 16.83 18.68
CA THR A 139 -5.81 17.13 20.10
C THR A 139 -5.50 18.58 20.41
N ASP A 140 -4.33 19.07 20.03
CA ASP A 140 -3.89 20.46 20.21
C ASP A 140 -4.77 21.46 19.47
N ALA A 141 -5.32 21.07 18.31
CA ALA A 141 -6.30 21.88 17.57
C ALA A 141 -7.65 22.02 18.28
N GLY A 142 -7.95 21.12 19.24
CA GLY A 142 -9.17 21.19 20.05
C GLY A 142 -10.21 20.11 19.75
N PHE A 143 -9.91 19.08 18.94
CA PHE A 143 -10.82 17.94 18.71
C PHE A 143 -11.09 17.14 19.99
N GLY A 144 -10.16 17.12 20.94
CA GLY A 144 -10.32 16.44 22.21
C GLY A 144 -10.57 14.95 22.03
N ALA A 145 -11.67 14.44 22.58
CA ALA A 145 -12.02 13.00 22.49
C ALA A 145 -12.32 12.53 21.05
N GLU A 146 -12.57 13.44 20.12
CA GLU A 146 -12.85 13.11 18.70
C GLU A 146 -11.59 13.08 17.83
N ALA A 147 -10.40 13.36 18.37
CA ALA A 147 -9.15 13.38 17.58
C ALA A 147 -8.90 12.05 16.85
N ALA A 148 -9.16 10.91 17.51
CA ALA A 148 -8.99 9.59 16.90
C ALA A 148 -9.97 9.36 15.73
N GLN A 149 -11.23 9.77 15.87
CA GLN A 149 -12.22 9.67 14.80
C GLN A 149 -11.85 10.57 13.62
N ALA A 150 -11.42 11.81 13.90
CA ALA A 150 -11.00 12.76 12.87
C ALA A 150 -9.80 12.23 12.07
N TYR A 151 -8.78 11.70 12.76
CA TYR A 151 -7.64 11.06 12.11
C TYR A 151 -8.08 9.86 11.25
N THR A 152 -8.91 8.98 11.81
CA THR A 152 -9.37 7.77 11.12
C THR A 152 -10.16 8.11 9.87
N VAL A 153 -11.08 9.08 9.95
CA VAL A 153 -11.86 9.53 8.77
C VAL A 153 -10.95 10.06 7.68
N ALA A 154 -9.99 10.94 8.01
CA ALA A 154 -9.08 11.49 7.03
C ALA A 154 -8.19 10.41 6.39
N PHE A 155 -7.60 9.53 7.20
CA PHE A 155 -6.73 8.45 6.74
C PHE A 155 -7.48 7.43 5.88
N THR A 156 -8.60 6.88 6.38
CA THR A 156 -9.32 5.81 5.67
C THR A 156 -9.94 6.31 4.38
N SER A 157 -10.56 7.51 4.36
CA SER A 157 -11.18 8.05 3.15
C SER A 157 -10.17 8.22 2.01
N THR A 158 -8.96 8.71 2.31
CA THR A 158 -7.94 8.96 1.29
C THR A 158 -7.17 7.70 0.93
N THR A 159 -6.83 6.84 1.90
CA THR A 159 -6.09 5.60 1.65
C THR A 159 -6.92 4.58 0.86
N THR A 160 -8.25 4.57 1.05
CA THR A 160 -9.16 3.72 0.25
C THR A 160 -9.08 4.03 -1.25
N LEU A 161 -8.92 5.30 -1.64
CA LEU A 161 -8.76 5.67 -3.05
C LEU A 161 -7.52 5.04 -3.67
N ILE A 162 -6.42 4.96 -2.91
CA ILE A 162 -5.18 4.33 -3.35
C ILE A 162 -5.38 2.83 -3.48
N ALA A 163 -5.96 2.19 -2.46
CA ALA A 163 -6.22 0.74 -2.44
C ALA A 163 -7.13 0.30 -3.60
N MET A 164 -8.19 1.08 -3.89
CA MET A 164 -9.07 0.82 -5.03
C MET A 164 -8.34 0.94 -6.37
N HIS A 165 -7.38 1.85 -6.48
CA HIS A 165 -6.55 1.96 -7.67
C HIS A 165 -5.61 0.76 -7.82
N ASP A 166 -4.93 0.38 -6.73
CA ASP A 166 -4.00 -0.75 -6.72
C ASP A 166 -4.69 -2.07 -7.10
N ALA A 167 -5.92 -2.30 -6.60
CA ALA A 167 -6.70 -3.48 -6.93
C ALA A 167 -6.96 -3.64 -8.46
N ARG A 168 -6.87 -2.54 -9.23
CA ARG A 168 -7.00 -2.56 -10.69
C ARG A 168 -5.66 -2.75 -11.41
N ARG A 169 -4.55 -2.44 -10.76
CA ARG A 169 -3.18 -2.58 -11.31
C ARG A 169 -2.62 -3.98 -11.10
N ILE A 170 -2.96 -4.61 -9.97
CA ILE A 170 -2.47 -5.95 -9.62
C ILE A 170 -3.28 -6.96 -10.43
N PRO A 171 -2.64 -7.83 -11.27
CA PRO A 171 -3.36 -8.87 -11.99
C PRO A 171 -3.96 -9.88 -11.01
N SER A 172 -5.25 -9.74 -10.72
CA SER A 172 -5.98 -10.67 -9.83
C SER A 172 -6.44 -11.93 -10.55
N GLY A 173 -6.14 -12.08 -11.84
CA GLY A 173 -6.69 -13.16 -12.69
C GLY A 173 -8.16 -12.98 -13.07
N GLU A 174 -8.85 -12.01 -12.48
CA GLU A 174 -10.19 -11.61 -12.89
C GLU A 174 -10.14 -10.38 -13.80
N PRO A 175 -11.02 -10.31 -14.83
CA PRO A 175 -11.06 -9.15 -15.71
C PRO A 175 -11.46 -7.91 -14.90
N SER A 176 -10.61 -6.88 -14.92
CA SER A 176 -10.98 -5.57 -14.40
C SER A 176 -12.20 -5.03 -15.13
N PRO A 177 -13.12 -4.29 -14.45
CA PRO A 177 -14.25 -3.66 -15.13
C PRO A 177 -13.76 -2.83 -16.31
N ASP A 178 -14.29 -3.12 -17.50
CA ASP A 178 -14.00 -2.34 -18.70
C ASP A 178 -14.74 -0.99 -18.62
N HIS A 179 -14.01 0.04 -18.22
CA HIS A 179 -14.56 1.40 -18.16
C HIS A 179 -14.91 1.94 -19.55
N GLY A 180 -14.24 1.46 -20.61
CA GLY A 180 -14.60 1.79 -21.99
C GLY A 180 -16.00 1.28 -22.35
N ALA A 181 -16.27 0.00 -22.04
CA ALA A 181 -17.60 -0.58 -22.26
C ALA A 181 -18.68 0.10 -21.40
N MET A 182 -18.34 0.49 -20.17
CA MET A 182 -19.24 1.26 -19.31
C MET A 182 -19.55 2.66 -19.88
N LEU A 183 -18.55 3.37 -20.41
CA LEU A 183 -18.73 4.65 -21.10
C LEU A 183 -19.59 4.51 -22.35
N ASP A 184 -19.33 3.48 -23.17
CA ASP A 184 -20.14 3.20 -24.37
C ASP A 184 -21.61 2.93 -24.03
N GLN A 185 -21.87 2.33 -22.88
CA GLN A 185 -23.23 2.07 -22.40
C GLN A 185 -23.92 3.33 -21.90
N LEU A 186 -23.19 4.21 -21.18
CA LEU A 186 -23.69 5.50 -20.72
C LEU A 186 -23.96 6.47 -21.88
N SER A 187 -23.10 6.47 -22.90
CA SER A 187 -23.21 7.34 -24.08
C SER A 187 -24.41 7.03 -24.98
N LYS A 188 -24.98 5.82 -24.91
CA LYS A 188 -26.15 5.43 -25.67
C LYS A 188 -27.46 6.12 -25.25
N ASP A 189 -27.49 6.71 -24.07
CA ASP A 189 -28.70 7.30 -23.47
C ASP A 189 -28.91 8.80 -23.79
N GLY A 190 -28.01 9.43 -24.59
CA GLY A 190 -28.18 10.80 -25.14
C GLY A 190 -27.56 11.93 -24.34
N PRO A 191 -27.31 13.12 -24.96
CA PRO A 191 -26.31 14.09 -24.52
C PRO A 191 -26.79 15.18 -23.54
N THR A 192 -27.85 15.00 -22.79
CA THR A 192 -28.38 16.09 -21.96
C THR A 192 -28.53 15.62 -20.53
N ASP A 193 -27.50 15.92 -19.66
CA ASP A 193 -27.83 15.96 -18.24
C ASP A 193 -26.58 15.80 -17.33
N PRO A 194 -26.68 15.85 -15.97
CA PRO A 194 -25.63 15.56 -14.98
C PRO A 194 -24.79 14.30 -15.28
N ARG A 195 -25.31 13.37 -16.09
CA ARG A 195 -24.60 12.19 -16.62
C ARG A 195 -23.35 12.57 -17.42
N SER A 196 -23.39 13.66 -18.20
CA SER A 196 -22.23 14.09 -19.00
C SER A 196 -21.02 14.47 -18.15
N SER A 197 -21.21 14.97 -16.93
CA SER A 197 -20.14 15.24 -15.98
C SER A 197 -19.51 13.95 -15.44
N MET A 198 -20.34 12.91 -15.20
CA MET A 198 -19.85 11.61 -14.77
C MET A 198 -19.12 10.88 -15.91
N GLU A 199 -19.65 10.93 -17.13
CA GLU A 199 -19.00 10.39 -18.33
C GLU A 199 -17.63 11.03 -18.56
N ALA A 200 -17.55 12.36 -18.45
CA ALA A 200 -16.29 13.09 -18.59
C ALA A 200 -15.26 12.68 -17.50
N LEU A 201 -15.72 12.46 -16.26
CA LEU A 201 -14.86 12.01 -15.16
C LEU A 201 -14.38 10.57 -15.40
N ILE A 202 -15.28 9.65 -15.74
CA ILE A 202 -14.94 8.26 -16.04
C ILE A 202 -13.97 8.20 -17.22
N GLY A 203 -14.20 8.99 -18.27
CA GLY A 203 -13.33 9.08 -19.44
C GLY A 203 -11.91 9.51 -19.11
N LYS A 204 -11.74 10.42 -18.15
CA LYS A 204 -10.42 10.82 -17.66
C LYS A 204 -9.70 9.66 -16.94
N PHE A 205 -10.42 8.87 -16.13
CA PHE A 205 -9.86 7.70 -15.44
C PHE A 205 -9.53 6.55 -16.41
N ALA A 206 -10.26 6.44 -17.52
CA ALA A 206 -10.03 5.44 -18.56
C ALA A 206 -9.00 5.89 -19.62
N GLY A 207 -8.50 7.13 -19.54
CA GLY A 207 -7.55 7.71 -20.48
C GLY A 207 -6.16 7.06 -20.44
N PRO A 208 -5.21 7.59 -21.25
CA PRO A 208 -3.81 7.16 -21.22
C PRO A 208 -3.23 7.18 -19.80
N PRO A 209 -2.24 6.32 -19.48
CA PRO A 209 -1.72 6.13 -18.11
C PRO A 209 -1.37 7.44 -17.39
N ASP A 210 -0.69 8.37 -18.07
CA ASP A 210 -0.30 9.66 -17.48
C ASP A 210 -1.50 10.54 -17.15
N THR A 211 -2.50 10.59 -18.06
CA THR A 211 -3.76 11.33 -17.85
C THR A 211 -4.56 10.73 -16.71
N ALA A 212 -4.65 9.41 -16.69
CA ALA A 212 -5.36 8.68 -15.65
C ALA A 212 -4.69 8.86 -14.28
N GLU A 213 -3.35 8.90 -14.20
CA GLU A 213 -2.65 9.15 -12.94
C GLU A 213 -2.81 10.60 -12.46
N ALA A 214 -2.71 11.57 -13.37
CA ALA A 214 -3.00 12.96 -13.04
C ALA A 214 -4.43 13.14 -12.51
N THR A 215 -5.41 12.49 -13.15
CA THR A 215 -6.81 12.49 -12.70
C THR A 215 -6.97 11.86 -11.32
N ARG A 216 -6.27 10.77 -11.03
CA ARG A 216 -6.28 10.13 -9.70
C ARG A 216 -5.67 11.03 -8.64
N ALA A 217 -4.58 11.72 -8.94
CA ALA A 217 -3.96 12.68 -8.05
C ALA A 217 -4.87 13.87 -7.75
N GLU A 218 -5.55 14.41 -8.76
CA GLU A 218 -6.52 15.48 -8.64
C GLU A 218 -7.73 15.03 -7.78
N HIS A 219 -8.29 13.85 -8.08
CA HIS A 219 -9.42 13.29 -7.32
C HIS A 219 -9.04 13.00 -5.85
N TYR A 220 -7.83 12.52 -5.61
CA TYR A 220 -7.32 12.32 -4.25
C TYR A 220 -7.27 13.64 -3.48
N ARG A 221 -6.72 14.70 -4.07
CA ARG A 221 -6.66 16.02 -3.45
C ARG A 221 -8.04 16.60 -3.20
N TYR A 222 -8.93 16.51 -4.19
CA TYR A 222 -10.32 16.94 -4.02
C TYR A 222 -10.99 16.23 -2.86
N THR A 223 -10.85 14.91 -2.75
CA THR A 223 -11.44 14.13 -1.65
C THR A 223 -10.83 14.55 -0.30
N LEU A 224 -9.50 14.66 -0.24
CA LEU A 224 -8.81 15.12 0.96
C LEU A 224 -9.35 16.48 1.43
N ASP A 225 -9.43 17.47 0.52
CA ASP A 225 -9.95 18.81 0.85
C ASP A 225 -11.38 18.76 1.38
N ARG A 226 -12.27 17.98 0.76
CA ARG A 226 -13.68 17.84 1.23
C ARG A 226 -13.77 17.16 2.59
N VAL A 227 -12.92 16.16 2.86
CA VAL A 227 -12.85 15.55 4.18
C VAL A 227 -12.37 16.55 5.24
N LEU A 228 -11.33 17.33 4.94
CA LEU A 228 -10.80 18.33 5.86
C LEU A 228 -11.79 19.49 6.10
N ASP A 229 -12.56 19.91 5.09
CA ASP A 229 -13.64 20.88 5.27
C ASP A 229 -14.72 20.37 6.24
N GLY A 230 -15.08 19.09 6.13
CA GLY A 230 -16.02 18.46 7.06
C GLY A 230 -15.48 18.39 8.49
N LEU A 231 -14.19 18.10 8.65
CA LEU A 231 -13.53 18.10 9.97
C LEU A 231 -13.43 19.51 10.56
N GLU A 232 -13.18 20.52 9.74
CA GLU A 232 -13.15 21.94 10.18
C GLU A 232 -14.52 22.37 10.71
N ALA A 233 -15.59 22.10 9.96
CA ALA A 233 -16.95 22.38 10.40
C ALA A 233 -17.29 21.65 11.72
N ARG A 234 -16.81 20.41 11.90
CA ARG A 234 -16.97 19.67 13.16
C ARG A 234 -16.20 20.30 14.31
N LEU A 235 -14.96 20.72 14.07
CA LEU A 235 -14.13 21.40 15.07
C LEU A 235 -14.79 22.70 15.57
N ASP A 236 -15.37 23.46 14.65
CA ASP A 236 -16.10 24.70 15.00
C ASP A 236 -17.32 24.41 15.88
N ALA A 237 -18.10 23.39 15.55
CA ALA A 237 -19.23 22.96 16.37
C ALA A 237 -18.79 22.48 17.78
N ILE A 238 -17.63 21.81 17.91
CA ILE A 238 -17.05 21.43 19.20
C ILE A 238 -16.68 22.68 20.02
N LYS A 239 -16.06 23.68 19.39
CA LYS A 239 -15.67 24.93 20.05
C LYS A 239 -16.88 25.74 20.51
N GLU A 240 -17.94 25.78 19.73
CA GLU A 240 -19.20 26.46 20.08
C GLU A 240 -19.92 25.79 21.27
N SER A 241 -19.93 24.45 21.34
CA SER A 241 -20.56 23.70 22.41
C SER A 241 -19.86 23.83 23.77
N ARG A 242 -18.63 24.36 23.79
CA ARG A 242 -17.84 24.59 25.02
C ARG A 242 -17.94 26.03 25.56
N LYS A 243 -18.62 26.92 24.85
CA LYS A 243 -18.89 28.30 25.28
C LYS A 243 -20.17 28.38 26.08
#